data_cacf701f007a49811d5c6b68a1f1197c
#
_entry.id   cacf701f007a49811d5c6b68a1f1197c
#
_cell.length_a   1.000
_cell.length_b   1.000
_cell.length_c   1.000
_cell.angle_alpha   90.00
_cell.angle_beta   90.00
_cell.angle_gamma   90.00
#
_symmetry.space_group_name_H-M   'P 1'
#
loop_
_entity.id
_entity.type
_entity.pdbx_description
1 polymer ?
#
loop_
_entity_poly.entity_id
_entity_poly.type
_entity_poly.pdbx_seq_one_letter_code
_entity_poly.pdbx_strand_id
1 'polypeptide(L)'
;VSGAGPRLDPEGPPLRGRALMSQWWHDLAFVHWRVDPGLVTPWLPHGVRPDLFDGSAWVGLVPFRMLDAAVGAGPPVPWLGTFLETNVRTYSVDEQGRHGVVFCSLDCERLAAVAGARAVFGTPYRWARMRFEHRPSGRPDRVGDRVAYATSRRERPRGAGGRLELEVREPLSAPGDLEVFLTARFGLHTTVAGRSWWVPNTHAAWPLHRARVTGLEDPVGAPGLLAAAGFPGLDAGGRAPDSVLFSPGVRTRFGLPQRLEARGAAHVDEAPPVHR
;
A
#
# COMPACT_ATOMS: atom_id res chain seq x y z
N VAL A 1 -1.13 -30.74 2.21
CA VAL A 1 -2.46 -30.23 1.84
C VAL A 1 -2.28 -28.75 1.58
N SER A 2 -2.19 -28.37 0.30
CA SER A 2 -2.10 -26.97 -0.16
C SER A 2 -3.46 -26.33 0.10
N GLY A 3 -3.60 -25.60 1.20
CA GLY A 3 -4.76 -24.78 1.47
C GLY A 3 -4.65 -23.50 0.63
N ALA A 4 -5.29 -23.48 -0.53
CA ALA A 4 -5.51 -22.23 -1.25
C ALA A 4 -6.27 -21.29 -0.29
N GLY A 5 -5.67 -20.15 0.05
CA GLY A 5 -6.33 -19.09 0.80
C GLY A 5 -7.61 -18.62 0.08
N PRO A 6 -8.50 -17.90 0.76
CA PRO A 6 -9.72 -17.40 0.12
C PRO A 6 -9.37 -16.59 -1.12
N ARG A 7 -9.99 -16.92 -2.23
CA ARG A 7 -9.81 -16.22 -3.51
C ARG A 7 -10.36 -14.81 -3.35
N LEU A 8 -9.49 -13.81 -3.42
CA LEU A 8 -9.89 -12.41 -3.35
C LEU A 8 -10.60 -12.00 -4.65
N ASP A 9 -11.66 -11.19 -4.51
CA ASP A 9 -12.30 -10.58 -5.66
C ASP A 9 -11.41 -9.44 -6.18
N PRO A 10 -11.08 -9.36 -7.47
CA PRO A 10 -10.32 -8.24 -8.03
C PRO A 10 -11.08 -6.91 -7.99
N GLU A 11 -12.41 -6.92 -7.86
CA GLU A 11 -13.24 -5.73 -7.73
C GLU A 11 -13.57 -5.41 -6.27
N GLY A 12 -13.48 -4.11 -5.93
CA GLY A 12 -13.76 -3.65 -4.57
C GLY A 12 -15.23 -3.75 -4.20
N PRO A 13 -15.54 -4.19 -2.98
CA PRO A 13 -16.90 -4.17 -2.48
C PRO A 13 -17.45 -2.74 -2.42
N PRO A 14 -18.75 -2.53 -2.56
CA PRO A 14 -19.34 -1.20 -2.41
C PRO A 14 -19.09 -0.67 -0.99
N LEU A 15 -18.78 0.63 -0.90
CA LEU A 15 -18.64 1.27 0.41
C LEU A 15 -19.97 1.30 1.14
N ARG A 16 -19.96 1.01 2.43
CA ARG A 16 -21.10 1.23 3.31
C ARG A 16 -21.23 2.73 3.61
N GLY A 17 -22.24 3.38 3.08
CA GLY A 17 -22.50 4.81 3.27
C GLY A 17 -21.76 5.73 2.29
N ARG A 18 -21.62 7.01 2.69
CA ARG A 18 -20.99 8.03 1.83
C ARG A 18 -19.47 7.89 1.85
N ALA A 19 -18.87 8.14 0.69
CA ALA A 19 -17.41 8.25 0.61
C ALA A 19 -16.93 9.48 1.38
N LEU A 20 -15.91 9.28 2.23
CA LEU A 20 -15.21 10.36 2.93
C LEU A 20 -14.31 11.15 1.97
N MET A 21 -13.72 10.45 1.02
CA MET A 21 -12.72 10.99 0.12
C MET A 21 -12.71 10.17 -1.18
N SER A 22 -12.38 10.82 -2.29
CA SER A 22 -12.11 10.15 -3.58
C SER A 22 -10.86 10.71 -4.21
N GLN A 23 -10.17 9.89 -5.01
CA GLN A 23 -8.93 10.26 -5.67
C GLN A 23 -8.64 9.33 -6.83
N TRP A 24 -7.83 9.79 -7.78
CA TRP A 24 -7.26 8.94 -8.81
C TRP A 24 -5.85 8.51 -8.42
N TRP A 25 -5.57 7.24 -8.55
CA TRP A 25 -4.22 6.69 -8.49
C TRP A 25 -3.79 6.40 -9.91
N HIS A 26 -2.72 7.05 -10.35
CA HIS A 26 -2.21 6.96 -11.70
C HIS A 26 -0.77 6.49 -11.73
N ASP A 27 -0.42 5.82 -12.83
CA ASP A 27 0.95 5.44 -13.14
C ASP A 27 1.60 4.70 -11.95
N LEU A 28 0.98 3.59 -11.51
CA LEU A 28 1.46 2.83 -10.36
C LEU A 28 2.47 1.76 -10.79
N ALA A 29 3.58 1.73 -10.10
CA ALA A 29 4.44 0.55 -10.08
C ALA A 29 4.11 -0.30 -8.85
N PHE A 30 4.00 -1.60 -9.03
CA PHE A 30 3.84 -2.59 -7.98
C PHE A 30 5.06 -3.49 -7.98
N VAL A 31 6.01 -3.24 -7.10
CA VAL A 31 7.26 -4.01 -7.00
C VAL A 31 7.27 -4.73 -5.66
N HIS A 32 7.36 -6.07 -5.68
CA HIS A 32 7.13 -6.87 -4.48
C HIS A 32 8.20 -7.91 -4.24
N TRP A 33 8.43 -8.17 -2.95
CA TRP A 33 9.34 -9.19 -2.45
C TRP A 33 8.63 -10.09 -1.46
N ARG A 34 8.90 -11.41 -1.56
CA ARG A 34 8.55 -12.37 -0.52
C ARG A 34 9.46 -12.13 0.68
N VAL A 35 8.90 -12.19 1.87
CA VAL A 35 9.66 -12.05 3.12
C VAL A 35 9.15 -13.03 4.17
N ASP A 36 9.98 -13.27 5.19
CA ASP A 36 9.54 -14.00 6.37
C ASP A 36 8.40 -13.25 7.08
N PRO A 37 7.32 -13.92 7.50
CA PRO A 37 6.22 -13.28 8.23
C PRO A 37 6.66 -12.54 9.51
N GLY A 38 7.71 -13.01 10.17
CA GLY A 38 8.27 -12.36 11.35
C GLY A 38 8.79 -10.95 11.09
N LEU A 39 9.25 -10.66 9.85
CA LEU A 39 9.75 -9.33 9.49
C LEU A 39 8.64 -8.28 9.39
N VAL A 40 7.42 -8.68 9.06
CA VAL A 40 6.29 -7.74 8.90
C VAL A 40 5.42 -7.64 10.16
N THR A 41 5.45 -8.65 11.03
CA THR A 41 4.65 -8.68 12.27
C THR A 41 4.79 -7.43 13.14
N PRO A 42 5.98 -6.83 13.34
CA PRO A 42 6.14 -5.62 14.17
C PRO A 42 5.43 -4.38 13.63
N TRP A 43 5.05 -4.38 12.36
CA TRP A 43 4.34 -3.25 11.71
C TRP A 43 2.83 -3.31 11.89
N LEU A 44 2.30 -4.47 12.28
CA LEU A 44 0.86 -4.71 12.27
C LEU A 44 0.19 -4.14 13.52
N PRO A 45 -0.97 -3.49 13.38
CA PRO A 45 -1.81 -3.10 14.50
C PRO A 45 -2.26 -4.30 15.33
N HIS A 46 -2.59 -4.07 16.60
CA HIS A 46 -3.15 -5.11 17.47
C HIS A 46 -4.44 -5.69 16.87
N GLY A 47 -4.60 -7.02 16.93
CA GLY A 47 -5.75 -7.74 16.31
C GLY A 47 -5.64 -7.94 14.80
N VAL A 48 -4.45 -7.68 14.24
CA VAL A 48 -4.16 -7.87 12.81
C VAL A 48 -2.97 -8.81 12.67
N ARG A 49 -3.02 -9.71 11.72
CA ARG A 49 -1.95 -10.66 11.40
C ARG A 49 -1.44 -10.50 9.97
N PRO A 50 -0.24 -11.00 9.64
CA PRO A 50 0.22 -11.04 8.26
C PRO A 50 -0.77 -11.80 7.39
N ASP A 51 -1.07 -11.25 6.22
CA ASP A 51 -1.77 -11.97 5.16
C ASP A 51 -0.72 -12.66 4.29
N LEU A 52 -0.83 -13.97 4.15
CA LEU A 52 0.19 -14.82 3.54
C LEU A 52 -0.28 -15.34 2.19
N PHE A 53 0.66 -15.40 1.24
CA PHE A 53 0.49 -16.12 -0.01
C PHE A 53 1.62 -17.17 -0.13
N ASP A 54 1.26 -18.44 -0.33
CA ASP A 54 2.19 -19.57 -0.33
C ASP A 54 3.10 -19.59 0.91
N GLY A 55 2.54 -19.31 2.10
CA GLY A 55 3.26 -19.31 3.37
C GLY A 55 4.21 -18.13 3.59
N SER A 56 4.33 -17.23 2.63
CA SER A 56 5.19 -16.03 2.70
C SER A 56 4.37 -14.77 2.96
N ALA A 57 4.93 -13.85 3.74
CA ALA A 57 4.51 -12.46 3.75
C ALA A 57 5.12 -11.71 2.55
N TRP A 58 4.63 -10.52 2.29
CA TRP A 58 5.04 -9.72 1.15
C TRP A 58 5.26 -8.27 1.54
N VAL A 59 6.31 -7.67 0.97
CA VAL A 59 6.59 -6.24 1.07
C VAL A 59 6.50 -5.64 -0.33
N GLY A 60 5.78 -4.53 -0.46
CA GLY A 60 5.62 -3.81 -1.72
C GLY A 60 6.22 -2.41 -1.66
N LEU A 61 6.99 -2.05 -2.68
CA LEU A 61 7.37 -0.69 -3.01
C LEU A 61 6.44 -0.20 -4.12
N VAL A 62 5.58 0.79 -3.81
CA VAL A 62 4.52 1.22 -4.71
C VAL A 62 4.55 2.74 -4.87
N PRO A 63 5.34 3.26 -5.82
CA PRO A 63 5.28 4.65 -6.23
C PRO A 63 4.13 4.89 -7.21
N PHE A 64 3.51 6.06 -7.12
CA PHE A 64 2.40 6.46 -7.99
C PHE A 64 2.16 7.97 -7.98
N ARG A 65 1.24 8.41 -8.83
CA ARG A 65 0.75 9.78 -8.89
C ARG A 65 -0.67 9.83 -8.33
N MET A 66 -0.85 10.62 -7.28
CA MET A 66 -2.16 10.99 -6.78
C MET A 66 -2.71 12.14 -7.60
N LEU A 67 -3.92 12.02 -8.14
CA LEU A 67 -4.59 13.10 -8.87
C LEU A 67 -6.00 13.31 -8.32
N ASP A 68 -6.44 14.58 -8.36
CA ASP A 68 -7.82 14.97 -8.11
C ASP A 68 -8.41 14.48 -6.78
N ALA A 69 -7.59 14.46 -5.72
CA ALA A 69 -8.10 14.13 -4.40
C ALA A 69 -9.17 15.15 -3.97
N ALA A 70 -10.33 14.63 -3.57
CA ALA A 70 -11.51 15.40 -3.18
C ALA A 70 -12.09 14.86 -1.86
N VAL A 71 -12.67 15.76 -1.06
CA VAL A 71 -13.34 15.42 0.20
C VAL A 71 -14.84 15.26 -0.05
N GLY A 72 -15.41 14.15 0.38
CA GLY A 72 -16.82 13.82 0.18
C GLY A 72 -17.21 13.84 -1.30
N ALA A 73 -18.27 14.57 -1.61
CA ALA A 73 -18.76 14.82 -2.98
C ALA A 73 -18.25 16.16 -3.55
N GLY A 74 -17.32 16.83 -2.87
CA GLY A 74 -16.77 18.13 -3.30
C GLY A 74 -15.87 18.02 -4.53
N PRO A 75 -15.47 19.18 -5.09
CA PRO A 75 -14.51 19.20 -6.18
C PRO A 75 -13.10 18.77 -5.69
N PRO A 76 -12.20 18.43 -6.63
CA PRO A 76 -10.80 18.20 -6.30
C PRO A 76 -10.18 19.38 -5.56
N VAL A 77 -9.39 19.11 -4.53
CA VAL A 77 -8.70 20.17 -3.78
C VAL A 77 -7.56 20.72 -4.65
N PRO A 78 -7.65 21.98 -5.09
CA PRO A 78 -6.65 22.56 -5.99
C PRO A 78 -5.24 22.43 -5.39
N TRP A 79 -4.25 22.07 -6.22
CA TRP A 79 -2.83 21.94 -5.88
C TRP A 79 -2.52 20.89 -4.80
N LEU A 80 -3.30 20.80 -3.71
CA LEU A 80 -3.11 19.80 -2.64
C LEU A 80 -3.62 18.40 -3.02
N GLY A 81 -4.55 18.30 -3.95
CA GLY A 81 -5.12 17.03 -4.40
C GLY A 81 -4.30 16.31 -5.47
N THR A 82 -3.17 16.91 -5.91
CA THR A 82 -2.30 16.29 -6.93
C THR A 82 -0.86 16.31 -6.47
N PHE A 83 -0.27 15.10 -6.31
CA PHE A 83 1.09 14.94 -5.83
C PHE A 83 1.65 13.55 -6.13
N LEU A 84 2.94 13.38 -5.95
CA LEU A 84 3.62 12.09 -6.00
C LEU A 84 3.64 11.45 -4.62
N GLU A 85 3.46 10.13 -4.61
CA GLU A 85 3.56 9.31 -3.41
C GLU A 85 4.34 8.03 -3.70
N THR A 86 5.13 7.59 -2.72
CA THR A 86 5.76 6.26 -2.73
C THR A 86 5.49 5.62 -1.39
N ASN A 87 4.83 4.47 -1.38
CA ASN A 87 4.64 3.72 -0.16
C ASN A 87 5.47 2.44 -0.13
N VAL A 88 5.93 2.10 1.07
CA VAL A 88 6.39 0.77 1.44
C VAL A 88 5.29 0.16 2.29
N ARG A 89 4.73 -0.96 1.85
CA ARG A 89 3.57 -1.57 2.49
C ARG A 89 3.74 -3.07 2.66
N THR A 90 3.00 -3.63 3.60
CA THR A 90 2.80 -5.06 3.76
C THR A 90 1.32 -5.41 3.73
N TYR A 91 1.00 -6.69 3.70
CA TYR A 91 -0.33 -7.23 3.55
C TYR A 91 -0.81 -7.81 4.87
N SER A 92 -2.08 -7.58 5.18
CA SER A 92 -2.64 -7.84 6.49
C SER A 92 -4.07 -8.35 6.41
N VAL A 93 -4.46 -9.14 7.40
CA VAL A 93 -5.84 -9.60 7.57
C VAL A 93 -6.19 -9.54 9.05
N ASP A 94 -7.40 -9.07 9.35
CA ASP A 94 -7.91 -9.00 10.72
C ASP A 94 -8.78 -10.23 11.09
N GLU A 95 -9.26 -10.26 12.32
CA GLU A 95 -10.11 -11.34 12.84
C GLU A 95 -11.47 -11.46 12.14
N GLN A 96 -11.89 -10.42 11.42
CA GLN A 96 -13.13 -10.41 10.62
C GLN A 96 -12.89 -10.85 9.18
N GLY A 97 -11.65 -11.25 8.84
CA GLY A 97 -11.27 -11.68 7.49
C GLY A 97 -11.16 -10.53 6.48
N ARG A 98 -11.00 -9.28 6.92
CA ARG A 98 -10.79 -8.15 6.01
C ARG A 98 -9.33 -8.10 5.58
N HIS A 99 -9.11 -8.27 4.29
CA HIS A 99 -7.79 -8.25 3.66
C HIS A 99 -7.42 -6.82 3.28
N GLY A 100 -6.35 -6.30 3.86
CA GLY A 100 -5.90 -4.94 3.67
C GLY A 100 -4.40 -4.80 3.55
N VAL A 101 -3.94 -3.56 3.64
CA VAL A 101 -2.52 -3.21 3.71
C VAL A 101 -2.20 -2.53 5.02
N VAL A 102 -0.94 -2.60 5.43
CA VAL A 102 -0.35 -1.75 6.46
C VAL A 102 0.81 -1.00 5.81
N PHE A 103 0.85 0.30 6.01
CA PHE A 103 1.95 1.12 5.50
C PHE A 103 3.09 1.14 6.50
N CYS A 104 4.27 0.72 6.05
CA CYS A 104 5.52 0.84 6.79
C CYS A 104 6.14 2.23 6.58
N SER A 105 5.89 2.84 5.42
CA SER A 105 6.27 4.21 5.08
C SER A 105 5.41 4.75 3.94
N LEU A 106 5.16 6.06 3.96
CA LEU A 106 4.46 6.81 2.92
C LEU A 106 5.23 8.10 2.63
N ASP A 107 5.99 8.12 1.56
CA ASP A 107 6.75 9.30 1.14
C ASP A 107 5.89 10.16 0.21
N CYS A 108 5.74 11.45 0.52
CA CYS A 108 4.87 12.38 -0.21
C CYS A 108 5.54 13.73 -0.41
N GLU A 109 5.31 14.35 -1.56
CA GLU A 109 5.92 15.66 -1.87
C GLU A 109 5.18 16.85 -1.24
N ARG A 110 3.94 16.70 -0.79
CA ARG A 110 3.11 17.76 -0.23
C ARG A 110 3.11 17.75 1.30
N LEU A 111 3.79 18.71 1.92
CA LEU A 111 3.88 18.79 3.39
C LEU A 111 2.51 18.90 4.07
N ALA A 112 1.57 19.66 3.49
CA ALA A 112 0.24 19.79 4.05
C ALA A 112 -0.56 18.47 4.00
N ALA A 113 -0.41 17.68 2.92
CA ALA A 113 -0.98 16.33 2.84
C ALA A 113 -0.37 15.40 3.90
N VAL A 114 0.96 15.47 4.08
CA VAL A 114 1.67 14.73 5.15
C VAL A 114 1.12 15.06 6.54
N ALA A 115 0.97 16.35 6.86
CA ALA A 115 0.47 16.78 8.16
C ALA A 115 -0.99 16.34 8.40
N GLY A 116 -1.86 16.52 7.41
CA GLY A 116 -3.26 16.11 7.49
C GLY A 116 -3.43 14.60 7.64
N ALA A 117 -2.72 13.82 6.85
CA ALA A 117 -2.82 12.36 6.90
C ALA A 117 -2.28 11.76 8.21
N ARG A 118 -1.19 12.32 8.75
CA ARG A 118 -0.69 11.93 10.08
C ARG A 118 -1.72 12.20 11.18
N ALA A 119 -2.38 13.37 11.13
CA ALA A 119 -3.36 13.75 12.14
C ALA A 119 -4.65 12.91 12.06
N VAL A 120 -5.12 12.59 10.86
CA VAL A 120 -6.41 11.92 10.66
C VAL A 120 -6.28 10.39 10.67
N PHE A 121 -5.26 9.85 10.02
CA PHE A 121 -5.14 8.40 9.80
C PHE A 121 -4.00 7.74 10.59
N GLY A 122 -3.15 8.52 11.29
CA GLY A 122 -2.01 7.98 12.02
C GLY A 122 -0.97 7.26 11.12
N THR A 123 -1.05 7.46 9.81
CA THR A 123 -0.18 6.78 8.84
C THR A 123 1.22 7.38 8.84
N PRO A 124 2.28 6.57 8.60
CA PRO A 124 3.69 6.97 8.71
C PRO A 124 4.15 7.79 7.49
N TYR A 125 3.44 8.87 7.19
CA TYR A 125 3.81 9.78 6.10
C TYR A 125 5.15 10.45 6.35
N ARG A 126 5.92 10.63 5.29
CA ARG A 126 7.23 11.30 5.27
C ARG A 126 7.25 12.37 4.19
N TRP A 127 7.74 13.55 4.55
CA TRP A 127 7.92 14.59 3.56
C TRP A 127 9.16 14.35 2.72
N ALA A 128 9.00 14.31 1.38
CA ALA A 128 10.05 14.00 0.44
C ALA A 128 10.06 14.96 -0.76
N ARG A 129 11.21 15.07 -1.42
CA ARG A 129 11.30 15.56 -2.79
C ARG A 129 11.09 14.38 -3.71
N MET A 130 10.20 14.54 -4.69
CA MET A 130 9.85 13.44 -5.59
C MET A 130 9.87 13.90 -7.04
N ARG A 131 10.09 12.95 -7.96
CA ARG A 131 10.04 13.18 -9.41
C ARG A 131 9.48 11.94 -10.09
N PHE A 132 8.65 12.17 -11.09
CA PHE A 132 8.16 11.16 -12.02
C PHE A 132 8.62 11.51 -13.44
N GLU A 133 9.08 10.53 -14.19
CA GLU A 133 9.48 10.66 -15.58
C GLU A 133 8.83 9.55 -16.40
N HIS A 134 8.39 9.88 -17.60
CA HIS A 134 7.87 8.92 -18.56
C HIS A 134 8.51 9.16 -19.92
N ARG A 135 8.92 8.07 -20.60
CA ARG A 135 9.54 8.10 -21.92
C ARG A 135 8.97 6.96 -22.78
N PRO A 136 8.46 7.25 -24.00
CA PRO A 136 8.19 8.59 -24.55
C PRO A 136 7.13 9.34 -23.73
N SER A 137 7.05 10.66 -23.87
CA SER A 137 6.06 11.48 -23.15
C SER A 137 4.63 11.14 -23.58
N GLY A 138 3.70 11.13 -22.65
CA GLY A 138 2.30 10.77 -22.86
C GLY A 138 1.76 9.92 -21.72
N ARG A 139 0.82 9.01 -21.97
CA ARG A 139 0.36 8.04 -20.99
C ARG A 139 1.24 6.79 -21.04
N PRO A 140 1.79 6.32 -19.91
CA PRO A 140 2.61 5.12 -19.85
C PRO A 140 1.73 3.86 -19.81
N ASP A 141 1.14 3.49 -20.93
CA ASP A 141 0.27 2.33 -21.05
C ASP A 141 0.62 1.43 -22.24
N ARG A 142 1.73 1.75 -22.94
CA ARG A 142 2.18 0.99 -24.10
C ARG A 142 3.35 0.09 -23.76
N VAL A 143 3.41 -1.05 -24.41
CA VAL A 143 4.56 -1.96 -24.32
C VAL A 143 5.83 -1.23 -24.78
N GLY A 144 6.86 -1.28 -23.94
CA GLY A 144 8.14 -0.60 -24.16
C GLY A 144 8.25 0.79 -23.55
N ASP A 145 7.16 1.37 -23.04
CA ASP A 145 7.21 2.63 -22.30
C ASP A 145 8.09 2.46 -21.06
N ARG A 146 8.85 3.52 -20.72
CA ARG A 146 9.69 3.56 -19.53
C ARG A 146 9.20 4.60 -18.57
N VAL A 147 9.03 4.21 -17.32
CA VAL A 147 8.67 5.09 -16.22
C VAL A 147 9.74 5.08 -15.16
N ALA A 148 9.99 6.24 -14.55
CA ALA A 148 10.92 6.35 -13.45
C ALA A 148 10.34 7.20 -12.32
N TYR A 149 10.60 6.75 -11.11
CA TYR A 149 10.20 7.41 -9.87
C TYR A 149 11.44 7.67 -9.04
N ALA A 150 11.63 8.89 -8.60
CA ALA A 150 12.71 9.24 -7.70
C ALA A 150 12.14 9.88 -6.43
N THR A 151 12.68 9.47 -5.29
CA THR A 151 12.28 9.95 -3.96
C THR A 151 13.52 10.29 -3.15
N SER A 152 13.46 11.40 -2.38
CA SER A 152 14.50 11.77 -1.42
C SER A 152 13.86 12.49 -0.24
N ARG A 153 13.90 11.88 0.95
CA ARG A 153 13.30 12.40 2.19
C ARG A 153 13.92 13.72 2.62
N ARG A 154 13.08 14.65 3.02
CA ARG A 154 13.48 15.92 3.62
C ARG A 154 13.56 15.85 5.15
N GLU A 155 12.97 14.84 5.76
CA GLU A 155 13.00 14.53 7.19
C GLU A 155 13.79 13.24 7.48
N ARG A 156 13.93 12.87 8.75
CA ARG A 156 14.74 11.70 9.16
C ARG A 156 14.13 10.36 8.73
N PRO A 157 14.93 9.40 8.22
CA PRO A 157 16.35 9.59 7.87
C PRO A 157 16.46 10.47 6.61
N ARG A 158 17.15 11.60 6.76
CA ARG A 158 17.27 12.60 5.68
C ARG A 158 18.03 12.03 4.50
N GLY A 159 17.53 12.27 3.29
CA GLY A 159 18.12 11.75 2.07
C GLY A 159 17.75 10.31 1.76
N ALA A 160 17.12 9.57 2.69
CA ALA A 160 16.60 8.25 2.37
C ALA A 160 15.68 8.32 1.14
N GLY A 161 15.83 7.37 0.21
CA GLY A 161 15.14 7.48 -1.06
C GLY A 161 15.62 6.48 -2.07
N GLY A 162 15.71 6.91 -3.31
CA GLY A 162 16.20 6.12 -4.43
C GLY A 162 15.51 6.46 -5.73
N ARG A 163 15.89 5.73 -6.77
CA ARG A 163 15.31 5.80 -8.11
C ARG A 163 14.91 4.40 -8.56
N LEU A 164 13.67 4.25 -8.95
CA LEU A 164 13.12 3.03 -9.56
C LEU A 164 12.79 3.32 -11.02
N GLU A 165 13.30 2.51 -11.93
CA GLU A 165 12.94 2.54 -13.35
C GLU A 165 12.27 1.23 -13.76
N LEU A 166 11.19 1.34 -14.52
CA LEU A 166 10.45 0.22 -15.07
C LEU A 166 10.28 0.36 -16.57
N GLU A 167 10.27 -0.77 -17.24
CA GLU A 167 9.77 -0.92 -18.60
C GLU A 167 8.42 -1.63 -18.57
N VAL A 168 7.39 -0.98 -19.12
CA VAL A 168 6.03 -1.53 -19.24
C VAL A 168 6.03 -2.64 -20.30
N ARG A 169 5.42 -3.75 -19.97
CA ARG A 169 5.29 -4.92 -20.81
C ARG A 169 3.82 -5.15 -21.19
N GLU A 170 3.52 -6.31 -21.75
CA GLU A 170 2.20 -6.69 -22.23
C GLU A 170 1.11 -6.53 -21.14
N PRO A 171 -0.11 -6.15 -21.55
CA PRO A 171 -1.27 -6.14 -20.66
C PRO A 171 -1.53 -7.54 -20.07
N LEU A 172 -1.93 -7.58 -18.83
CA LEU A 172 -2.29 -8.80 -18.13
C LEU A 172 -3.82 -8.97 -18.16
N SER A 173 -4.33 -9.65 -19.19
CA SER A 173 -5.77 -9.81 -19.42
C SER A 173 -6.45 -10.71 -18.37
N ALA A 174 -5.71 -11.63 -17.76
CA ALA A 174 -6.19 -12.53 -16.72
C ALA A 174 -5.15 -12.59 -15.58
N PRO A 175 -5.27 -11.72 -14.56
CA PRO A 175 -4.42 -11.78 -13.38
C PRO A 175 -4.57 -13.13 -12.67
N GLY A 176 -3.43 -13.74 -12.31
CA GLY A 176 -3.41 -14.94 -11.48
C GLY A 176 -3.65 -14.63 -10.00
N ASP A 177 -3.70 -15.68 -9.17
CA ASP A 177 -4.00 -15.53 -7.75
C ASP A 177 -2.99 -14.65 -7.01
N LEU A 178 -1.71 -14.67 -7.42
CA LEU A 178 -0.69 -13.80 -6.83
C LEU A 178 -0.91 -12.33 -7.18
N GLU A 179 -1.16 -12.01 -8.45
CA GLU A 179 -1.41 -10.64 -8.87
C GLU A 179 -2.66 -10.06 -8.19
N VAL A 180 -3.71 -10.87 -8.07
CA VAL A 180 -4.93 -10.49 -7.32
C VAL A 180 -4.60 -10.29 -5.84
N PHE A 181 -3.87 -11.20 -5.22
CA PHE A 181 -3.43 -11.07 -3.83
C PHE A 181 -2.64 -9.78 -3.58
N LEU A 182 -1.74 -9.39 -4.49
CA LEU A 182 -0.89 -8.21 -4.34
C LEU A 182 -1.61 -6.89 -4.65
N THR A 183 -2.73 -6.90 -5.37
CA THR A 183 -3.36 -5.68 -5.87
C THR A 183 -4.81 -5.46 -5.40
N ALA A 184 -5.58 -6.53 -5.16
CA ALA A 184 -6.96 -6.45 -4.71
C ALA A 184 -7.05 -6.21 -3.19
N ARG A 185 -6.78 -4.96 -2.76
CA ARG A 185 -6.77 -4.55 -1.35
C ARG A 185 -7.71 -3.39 -1.13
N PHE A 186 -8.79 -3.67 -0.40
CA PHE A 186 -9.92 -2.75 -0.27
C PHE A 186 -9.98 -2.08 1.10
N GLY A 187 -8.82 -1.81 1.67
CA GLY A 187 -8.67 -1.02 2.87
C GLY A 187 -7.28 -1.11 3.47
N LEU A 188 -7.08 -0.33 4.52
CA LEU A 188 -5.85 -0.35 5.30
C LEU A 188 -6.15 -0.54 6.78
N HIS A 189 -5.26 -1.25 7.45
CA HIS A 189 -5.21 -1.32 8.90
C HIS A 189 -4.18 -0.31 9.40
N THR A 190 -4.54 0.45 10.42
CA THR A 190 -3.67 1.49 10.99
C THR A 190 -3.86 1.62 12.49
N THR A 191 -2.91 2.26 13.17
CA THR A 191 -3.00 2.59 14.59
C THR A 191 -3.10 4.10 14.75
N VAL A 192 -4.15 4.57 15.42
CA VAL A 192 -4.34 5.97 15.79
C VAL A 192 -4.56 6.05 17.30
N ALA A 193 -3.77 6.84 18.01
CA ALA A 193 -3.84 7.00 19.46
C ALA A 193 -3.90 5.66 20.23
N GLY A 194 -3.03 4.71 19.84
CA GLY A 194 -2.93 3.38 20.47
C GLY A 194 -4.09 2.42 20.18
N ARG A 195 -4.98 2.78 19.26
CA ARG A 195 -6.13 1.95 18.86
C ARG A 195 -6.02 1.54 17.40
N SER A 196 -6.44 0.31 17.11
CA SER A 196 -6.43 -0.24 15.76
C SER A 196 -7.68 0.15 14.99
N TRP A 197 -7.50 0.51 13.71
CA TRP A 197 -8.57 0.98 12.83
C TRP A 197 -8.49 0.28 11.47
N TRP A 198 -9.66 0.06 10.89
CA TRP A 198 -9.86 -0.30 9.50
C TRP A 198 -10.38 0.91 8.72
N VAL A 199 -9.71 1.28 7.65
CA VAL A 199 -10.16 2.33 6.74
C VAL A 199 -10.50 1.69 5.40
N PRO A 200 -11.79 1.45 5.10
CA PRO A 200 -12.19 0.80 3.87
C PRO A 200 -11.99 1.69 2.66
N ASN A 201 -11.61 1.09 1.55
CA ASN A 201 -11.65 1.74 0.24
C ASN A 201 -12.29 0.81 -0.80
N THR A 202 -12.62 1.37 -1.96
CA THR A 202 -13.10 0.63 -3.11
C THR A 202 -12.58 1.23 -4.40
N HIS A 203 -12.28 0.38 -5.35
CA HIS A 203 -11.89 0.72 -6.71
C HIS A 203 -12.26 -0.43 -7.65
N ALA A 204 -12.32 -0.19 -8.94
CA ALA A 204 -12.46 -1.22 -9.95
C ALA A 204 -11.23 -2.15 -9.98
N ALA A 205 -11.34 -3.29 -10.62
CA ALA A 205 -10.19 -4.14 -10.90
C ALA A 205 -9.07 -3.33 -11.59
N TRP A 206 -7.82 -3.58 -11.17
CA TRP A 206 -6.68 -2.89 -11.74
C TRP A 206 -6.45 -3.29 -13.20
N PRO A 207 -6.33 -2.34 -14.15
CA PRO A 207 -5.80 -2.62 -15.48
C PRO A 207 -4.29 -2.86 -15.35
N LEU A 208 -3.91 -4.12 -15.20
CA LEU A 208 -2.52 -4.50 -14.95
C LEU A 208 -1.76 -4.75 -16.24
N HIS A 209 -0.49 -4.38 -16.22
CA HIS A 209 0.53 -4.75 -17.17
C HIS A 209 1.63 -5.52 -16.46
N ARG A 210 2.26 -6.48 -17.12
CA ARG A 210 3.56 -6.96 -16.70
C ARG A 210 4.57 -5.83 -16.80
N ALA A 211 5.58 -5.83 -15.96
CA ALA A 211 6.64 -4.85 -16.01
C ALA A 211 7.98 -5.49 -15.65
N ARG A 212 9.06 -4.81 -15.99
CA ARG A 212 10.43 -5.22 -15.65
C ARG A 212 11.17 -4.06 -15.04
N VAL A 213 11.81 -4.27 -13.89
CA VAL A 213 12.73 -3.31 -13.31
C VAL A 213 13.94 -3.19 -14.24
N THR A 214 14.23 -1.98 -14.71
CA THR A 214 15.40 -1.67 -15.54
C THR A 214 16.46 -0.90 -14.76
N GLY A 215 16.10 -0.33 -13.61
CA GLY A 215 17.00 0.32 -12.68
C GLY A 215 16.38 0.39 -11.29
N LEU A 216 17.17 0.09 -10.27
CA LEU A 216 16.88 0.35 -8.87
C LEU A 216 18.17 0.88 -8.25
N GLU A 217 18.12 2.13 -7.79
CA GLU A 217 19.31 2.85 -7.31
C GLU A 217 19.00 3.43 -5.94
N ASP A 218 19.93 3.23 -5.00
CA ASP A 218 19.89 3.87 -3.69
C ASP A 218 20.66 5.20 -3.71
N PRO A 219 20.32 6.15 -2.82
CA PRO A 219 21.05 7.39 -2.73
C PRO A 219 22.44 7.16 -2.13
N VAL A 220 23.42 7.94 -2.59
CA VAL A 220 24.75 7.93 -2.00
C VAL A 220 24.71 8.53 -0.59
N GLY A 221 25.23 7.80 0.39
CA GLY A 221 25.34 8.25 1.79
C GLY A 221 24.03 8.26 2.59
N ALA A 222 22.97 7.66 2.07
CA ALA A 222 21.71 7.49 2.79
C ALA A 222 21.07 6.13 2.43
N PRO A 223 20.17 5.58 3.27
CA PRO A 223 19.54 4.29 3.00
C PRO A 223 18.52 4.39 1.87
N GLY A 224 18.31 3.27 1.18
CA GLY A 224 17.16 3.07 0.30
C GLY A 224 15.84 3.14 1.05
N LEU A 225 14.72 3.26 0.32
CA LEU A 225 13.39 3.37 0.95
C LEU A 225 13.00 2.11 1.72
N LEU A 226 13.34 0.94 1.20
CA LEU A 226 13.02 -0.34 1.84
C LEU A 226 13.83 -0.52 3.13
N ALA A 227 15.13 -0.24 3.12
CA ALA A 227 15.97 -0.26 4.32
C ALA A 227 15.48 0.78 5.35
N ALA A 228 15.14 1.98 4.91
CA ALA A 228 14.61 3.03 5.79
C ALA A 228 13.22 2.69 6.38
N ALA A 229 12.50 1.75 5.77
CA ALA A 229 11.24 1.18 6.24
C ALA A 229 11.44 -0.14 6.99
N GLY A 230 12.68 -0.53 7.34
CA GLY A 230 12.96 -1.72 8.15
C GLY A 230 13.16 -3.01 7.37
N PHE A 231 13.36 -2.95 6.05
CA PHE A 231 13.58 -4.11 5.17
C PHE A 231 14.94 -4.02 4.44
N PRO A 232 16.07 -4.05 5.18
CA PRO A 232 17.38 -4.02 4.55
C PRO A 232 17.60 -5.27 3.67
N GLY A 233 18.36 -5.10 2.57
CA GLY A 233 18.61 -6.18 1.60
C GLY A 233 17.57 -6.33 0.50
N LEU A 234 16.52 -5.50 0.51
CA LEU A 234 15.56 -5.40 -0.60
C LEU A 234 15.80 -4.18 -1.50
N ASP A 235 16.70 -3.29 -1.09
CA ASP A 235 17.12 -2.09 -1.84
C ASP A 235 18.06 -2.45 -3.01
N ALA A 236 18.63 -1.44 -3.66
CA ALA A 236 19.56 -1.61 -4.78
C ALA A 236 20.77 -2.49 -4.39
N GLY A 237 21.12 -3.42 -5.27
CA GLY A 237 22.15 -4.42 -5.00
C GLY A 237 21.73 -5.57 -4.07
N GLY A 238 20.52 -5.52 -3.53
CA GLY A 238 19.92 -6.59 -2.74
C GLY A 238 19.22 -7.66 -3.62
N ARG A 239 18.25 -8.34 -3.03
CA ARG A 239 17.48 -9.38 -3.73
C ARG A 239 16.57 -8.77 -4.80
N ALA A 240 16.53 -9.38 -5.99
CA ALA A 240 15.60 -9.01 -7.03
C ALA A 240 14.12 -9.17 -6.57
N PRO A 241 13.20 -8.33 -7.05
CA PRO A 241 11.78 -8.48 -6.74
C PRO A 241 11.20 -9.77 -7.33
N ASP A 242 10.27 -10.37 -6.58
CA ASP A 242 9.56 -11.59 -6.98
C ASP A 242 8.36 -11.31 -7.90
N SER A 243 7.82 -10.08 -7.87
CA SER A 243 6.72 -9.65 -8.73
C SER A 243 6.87 -8.18 -9.10
N VAL A 244 6.68 -7.87 -10.38
CA VAL A 244 6.73 -6.50 -10.91
C VAL A 244 5.56 -6.30 -11.86
N LEU A 245 4.67 -5.34 -11.51
CA LEU A 245 3.51 -4.98 -12.30
C LEU A 245 3.46 -3.46 -12.45
N PHE A 246 2.75 -3.02 -13.48
CA PHE A 246 2.42 -1.61 -13.71
C PHE A 246 0.92 -1.48 -13.93
N SER A 247 0.34 -0.35 -13.53
CA SER A 247 -1.04 0.00 -13.86
C SER A 247 -1.14 1.47 -14.26
N PRO A 248 -1.86 1.81 -15.34
CA PRO A 248 -2.20 3.18 -15.67
C PRO A 248 -3.08 3.85 -14.62
N GLY A 249 -3.79 3.07 -13.80
CA GLY A 249 -4.47 3.58 -12.62
C GLY A 249 -5.95 3.29 -12.53
N VAL A 250 -6.51 3.66 -11.36
CA VAL A 250 -7.94 3.54 -11.03
C VAL A 250 -8.41 4.72 -10.18
N ARG A 251 -9.71 4.98 -10.20
CA ARG A 251 -10.33 5.87 -9.23
C ARG A 251 -10.65 5.11 -7.95
N THR A 252 -10.21 5.64 -6.82
CA THR A 252 -10.43 5.04 -5.50
C THR A 252 -11.32 5.95 -4.66
N ARG A 253 -12.21 5.35 -3.88
CA ARG A 253 -13.04 6.02 -2.88
C ARG A 253 -12.80 5.40 -1.53
N PHE A 254 -12.72 6.23 -0.49
CA PHE A 254 -12.52 5.80 0.89
C PHE A 254 -13.79 6.00 1.70
N GLY A 255 -14.13 5.01 2.52
CA GLY A 255 -15.21 5.09 3.50
C GLY A 255 -14.74 5.63 4.85
N LEU A 256 -15.68 5.70 5.79
CA LEU A 256 -15.36 6.12 7.16
C LEU A 256 -14.50 5.08 7.87
N PRO A 257 -13.49 5.52 8.66
CA PRO A 257 -12.71 4.63 9.49
C PRO A 257 -13.60 3.88 10.50
N GLN A 258 -13.30 2.60 10.72
CA GLN A 258 -13.99 1.72 11.65
C GLN A 258 -12.98 1.23 12.69
N ARG A 259 -13.32 1.34 13.96
CA ARG A 259 -12.47 0.81 15.04
C ARG A 259 -12.46 -0.72 14.96
N LEU A 260 -11.28 -1.31 15.09
CA LEU A 260 -11.17 -2.75 15.29
C LEU A 260 -11.52 -3.03 16.76
N GLU A 261 -12.55 -3.84 16.97
CA GLU A 261 -12.86 -4.37 18.29
C GLU A 261 -11.98 -5.60 18.52
N ALA A 262 -11.19 -5.62 19.58
CA ALA A 262 -10.62 -6.87 20.06
C ALA A 262 -11.82 -7.77 20.42
N ARG A 263 -11.89 -8.99 19.89
CA ARG A 263 -12.79 -10.00 20.44
C ARG A 263 -12.46 -10.09 21.93
N GLY A 264 -13.39 -9.69 22.78
CA GLY A 264 -13.30 -9.87 24.22
C GLY A 264 -12.95 -11.32 24.49
N ALA A 265 -12.01 -11.54 25.42
CA ALA A 265 -11.83 -12.84 26.03
C ALA A 265 -13.23 -13.36 26.38
N ALA A 266 -13.59 -14.52 25.85
CA ALA A 266 -14.86 -15.17 26.12
C ALA A 266 -15.11 -15.04 27.63
N HIS A 267 -16.25 -14.47 28.01
CA HIS A 267 -16.76 -14.55 29.37
C HIS A 267 -16.74 -16.05 29.70
N VAL A 268 -15.82 -16.43 30.56
CA VAL A 268 -15.91 -17.74 31.23
C VAL A 268 -17.15 -17.59 32.11
N ASP A 269 -18.26 -18.18 31.67
CA ASP A 269 -19.46 -18.33 32.48
C ASP A 269 -19.04 -19.00 33.78
N GLU A 270 -18.99 -18.22 34.84
CA GLU A 270 -18.82 -18.70 36.22
C GLU A 270 -20.06 -19.54 36.50
N ALA A 271 -19.85 -20.88 36.61
CA ALA A 271 -20.91 -21.82 36.98
C ALA A 271 -21.55 -21.37 38.30
N PRO A 272 -22.88 -21.43 38.42
CA PRO A 272 -23.54 -21.00 39.65
C PRO A 272 -23.12 -21.88 40.85
N PRO A 273 -22.99 -21.31 42.04
CA PRO A 273 -22.57 -22.07 43.22
C PRO A 273 -23.59 -23.17 43.56
N VAL A 274 -23.11 -24.39 43.66
CA VAL A 274 -23.91 -25.51 44.16
C VAL A 274 -24.14 -25.33 45.64
N HIS A 275 -25.36 -24.95 46.02
CA HIS A 275 -25.78 -25.02 47.43
C HIS A 275 -25.92 -26.46 47.89
N ARG A 276 -25.18 -26.78 48.96
CA ARG A 276 -25.42 -27.96 49.83
C ARG A 276 -26.23 -27.50 51.04
#